data_3b6cdeb737f638a2048df60b60b97a0d
#
_entry.id   3b6cdeb737f638a2048df60b60b97a0d
#
_cell.length_a   1.000
_cell.length_b   1.000
_cell.length_c   1.000
_cell.angle_alpha   90.00
_cell.angle_beta   90.00
_cell.angle_gamma   90.00
#
_symmetry.space_group_name_H-M   'P 1'
#
loop_
_entity.id
_entity.type
_entity.pdbx_description
1 polymer ?
#
loop_
_entity_poly.entity_id
_entity_poly.type
_entity_poly.pdbx_seq_one_letter_code
_entity_poly.pdbx_strand_id
1 'polypeptide(L)'
;ALNIQKATIIMLPMKFQQCLTYLAKNLPRASTIIDEGGLAPIAASALDVFAHSVLPRGKPAFGLDNVTVNGKTLPVQEENLARKPFGQLKRFVYEGSSAKPRLLICAPMSGHFATLLRGTVERMIPTHDVYITDWKDARDVPLTGGGFDLETHIDYL
;
A
#
# COMPACT_ATOMS: atom_id res chain seq x y z
N ALA A 1 13.99 -30.76 -27.79
CA ALA A 1 12.97 -30.99 -26.76
C ALA A 1 13.34 -30.21 -25.53
N LEU A 2 12.75 -29.05 -25.35
CA LEU A 2 12.98 -28.19 -24.16
C LEU A 2 12.06 -28.70 -23.06
N ASN A 3 12.65 -29.25 -22.04
CA ASN A 3 11.93 -29.78 -20.88
C ASN A 3 11.56 -28.60 -19.97
N ILE A 4 10.34 -28.12 -20.06
CA ILE A 4 9.81 -27.10 -19.14
C ILE A 4 9.47 -27.81 -17.84
N GLN A 5 10.45 -27.89 -16.93
CA GLN A 5 10.22 -28.31 -15.57
C GLN A 5 9.29 -27.34 -14.87
N LYS A 6 8.26 -27.91 -14.22
CA LYS A 6 7.26 -27.24 -13.40
C LYS A 6 7.91 -26.19 -12.53
N ALA A 7 7.58 -24.92 -12.77
CA ALA A 7 7.96 -23.83 -11.87
C ALA A 7 7.18 -24.00 -10.56
N THR A 8 7.81 -24.63 -9.60
CA THR A 8 7.40 -24.54 -8.21
C THR A 8 7.62 -23.10 -7.78
N ILE A 9 6.55 -22.37 -7.48
CA ILE A 9 6.65 -21.04 -6.86
C ILE A 9 7.15 -21.26 -5.43
N ILE A 10 8.45 -21.36 -5.29
CA ILE A 10 9.13 -21.28 -4.00
C ILE A 10 9.14 -19.81 -3.63
N MET A 11 8.65 -19.46 -2.44
CA MET A 11 8.89 -18.16 -1.84
C MET A 11 10.40 -17.93 -1.80
N LEU A 12 10.90 -17.22 -2.79
CA LEU A 12 12.32 -16.93 -2.94
C LEU A 12 12.73 -15.90 -1.87
N PRO A 13 13.82 -16.12 -1.15
CA PRO A 13 14.27 -15.25 -0.09
C PRO A 13 14.51 -13.82 -0.62
N MET A 14 14.30 -12.81 0.24
CA MET A 14 14.41 -11.37 -0.07
C MET A 14 15.62 -10.99 -0.94
N LYS A 15 16.74 -11.72 -0.84
CA LYS A 15 17.94 -11.52 -1.68
C LYS A 15 17.70 -11.79 -3.17
N PHE A 16 16.76 -12.66 -3.52
CA PHE A 16 16.44 -12.94 -4.93
C PHE A 16 15.55 -11.86 -5.53
N GLN A 17 14.64 -11.29 -4.75
CA GLN A 17 13.88 -10.11 -5.16
C GLN A 17 14.79 -8.91 -5.45
N GLN A 18 15.81 -8.70 -4.62
CA GLN A 18 16.82 -7.67 -4.86
C GLN A 18 17.64 -7.93 -6.11
N CYS A 19 17.98 -9.19 -6.41
CA CYS A 19 18.67 -9.58 -7.62
C CYS A 19 17.83 -9.35 -8.88
N LEU A 20 16.52 -9.71 -8.83
CA LEU A 20 15.58 -9.44 -9.93
C LEU A 20 15.39 -7.94 -10.15
N THR A 21 15.31 -7.15 -9.08
CA THR A 21 15.20 -5.69 -9.15
C THR A 21 16.47 -5.07 -9.75
N TYR A 22 17.63 -5.58 -9.38
CA TYR A 22 18.91 -5.17 -9.95
C TYR A 22 19.02 -5.52 -11.45
N LEU A 23 18.61 -6.73 -11.82
CA LEU A 23 18.57 -7.18 -13.22
C LEU A 23 17.56 -6.35 -14.04
N ALA A 24 16.37 -6.08 -13.51
CA ALA A 24 15.36 -5.25 -14.19
C ALA A 24 15.82 -3.80 -14.39
N LYS A 25 16.65 -3.26 -13.49
CA LYS A 25 17.20 -1.90 -13.61
C LYS A 25 18.41 -1.81 -14.54
N ASN A 26 19.18 -2.89 -14.68
CA ASN A 26 20.46 -2.87 -15.37
C ASN A 26 20.48 -3.67 -16.68
N LEU A 27 19.41 -4.43 -17.01
CA LEU A 27 19.25 -4.94 -18.36
C LEU A 27 18.94 -3.75 -19.29
N PRO A 28 19.73 -3.56 -20.36
CA PRO A 28 19.34 -2.63 -21.42
C PRO A 28 17.94 -3.03 -21.88
N ARG A 29 17.07 -2.01 -22.09
CA ARG A 29 15.71 -2.24 -22.56
C ARG A 29 15.72 -3.31 -23.63
N ALA A 30 15.01 -4.41 -23.43
CA ALA A 30 14.97 -5.54 -24.36
C ALA A 30 14.56 -5.11 -25.80
N SER A 31 14.00 -3.92 -25.96
CA SER A 31 13.69 -3.26 -27.22
C SER A 31 14.89 -2.97 -28.13
N THR A 32 16.13 -3.01 -27.60
CA THR A 32 17.34 -2.73 -28.40
C THR A 32 18.01 -3.98 -28.94
N ILE A 33 17.57 -5.18 -28.57
CA ILE A 33 18.26 -6.43 -28.91
C ILE A 33 17.54 -7.27 -29.97
N ILE A 34 16.28 -6.95 -30.31
CA ILE A 34 15.49 -7.81 -31.21
C ILE A 34 14.88 -6.98 -32.32
N ASP A 35 15.49 -7.19 -33.49
CA ASP A 35 15.10 -6.67 -34.77
C ASP A 35 13.74 -7.22 -35.23
N GLU A 36 12.95 -6.35 -35.80
CA GLU A 36 11.83 -6.45 -36.74
C GLU A 36 11.04 -7.77 -36.84
N GLY A 37 10.42 -8.24 -35.77
CA GLY A 37 9.54 -9.42 -35.89
C GLY A 37 8.65 -9.79 -34.70
N GLY A 38 7.54 -9.18 -34.59
CA GLY A 38 6.24 -9.63 -34.02
C GLY A 38 6.12 -10.09 -32.58
N LEU A 39 6.90 -10.97 -32.01
CA LEU A 39 6.72 -11.55 -30.65
C LEU A 39 7.57 -10.89 -29.56
N ALA A 40 8.67 -10.32 -29.95
CA ALA A 40 9.62 -9.73 -29.00
C ALA A 40 9.12 -8.49 -28.27
N PRO A 41 8.43 -7.55 -28.92
CA PRO A 41 7.82 -6.39 -28.22
C PRO A 41 6.75 -6.83 -27.20
N ILE A 42 6.00 -7.88 -27.51
CA ILE A 42 4.96 -8.44 -26.64
C ILE A 42 5.61 -9.10 -25.41
N ALA A 43 6.67 -9.86 -25.62
CA ALA A 43 7.42 -10.50 -24.54
C ALA A 43 8.13 -9.46 -23.64
N ALA A 44 8.70 -8.42 -24.23
CA ALA A 44 9.31 -7.30 -23.48
C ALA A 44 8.28 -6.54 -22.66
N SER A 45 7.12 -6.23 -23.23
CA SER A 45 6.02 -5.57 -22.53
C SER A 45 5.44 -6.43 -21.41
N ALA A 46 5.29 -7.74 -21.64
CA ALA A 46 4.83 -8.68 -20.63
C ALA A 46 5.82 -8.79 -19.46
N LEU A 47 7.12 -8.82 -19.73
CA LEU A 47 8.18 -8.79 -18.72
C LEU A 47 8.20 -7.48 -17.94
N ASP A 48 7.97 -6.37 -18.59
CA ASP A 48 7.90 -5.04 -17.96
C ASP A 48 6.69 -4.92 -17.04
N VAL A 49 5.52 -5.37 -17.48
CA VAL A 49 4.30 -5.45 -16.67
C VAL A 49 4.50 -6.40 -15.49
N PHE A 50 5.11 -7.56 -15.72
CA PHE A 50 5.41 -8.51 -14.65
C PHE A 50 6.40 -7.92 -13.62
N ALA A 51 7.49 -7.30 -14.07
CA ALA A 51 8.45 -6.64 -13.22
C ALA A 51 7.80 -5.53 -12.38
N HIS A 52 6.92 -4.72 -12.96
CA HIS A 52 6.16 -3.70 -12.24
C HIS A 52 5.15 -4.28 -11.26
N SER A 53 4.60 -5.45 -11.53
CA SER A 53 3.62 -6.12 -10.65
C SER A 53 4.26 -6.73 -9.42
N VAL A 54 5.52 -7.18 -9.54
CA VAL A 54 6.27 -7.86 -8.47
C VAL A 54 7.03 -6.89 -7.57
N LEU A 55 7.30 -5.67 -8.04
CA LEU A 55 8.01 -4.67 -7.24
C LEU A 55 7.16 -4.24 -6.04
N PRO A 56 7.67 -4.40 -4.79
CA PRO A 56 6.98 -3.92 -3.61
C PRO A 56 6.88 -2.40 -3.69
N ARG A 57 5.67 -1.90 -3.85
CA ARG A 57 5.38 -0.48 -3.76
C ARG A 57 5.21 -0.15 -2.29
N GLY A 58 6.10 0.67 -1.75
CA GLY A 58 5.99 1.13 -0.38
C GLY A 58 4.64 1.83 -0.14
N LYS A 59 4.18 1.78 1.11
CA LYS A 59 2.97 2.48 1.53
C LYS A 59 3.18 4.00 1.45
N PRO A 60 2.37 4.74 0.69
CA PRO A 60 2.46 6.19 0.65
C PRO A 60 2.04 6.80 2.00
N ALA A 61 2.63 7.93 2.37
CA ALA A 61 2.19 8.72 3.51
C ALA A 61 0.89 9.47 3.17
N PHE A 62 0.08 9.80 4.20
CA PHE A 62 -1.07 10.68 4.00
C PHE A 62 -0.63 12.10 3.60
N GLY A 63 0.47 12.61 4.17
CA GLY A 63 1.01 13.93 3.84
C GLY A 63 0.00 15.05 4.10
N LEU A 64 -0.74 14.95 5.20
CA LEU A 64 -1.70 15.94 5.65
C LEU A 64 -1.08 16.75 6.79
N ASP A 65 -0.21 17.68 6.42
CA ASP A 65 0.57 18.45 7.41
C ASP A 65 -0.21 19.60 8.01
N ASN A 66 -1.21 20.11 7.28
CA ASN A 66 -1.98 21.28 7.69
C ASN A 66 -3.45 21.16 7.31
N VAL A 67 -4.32 21.81 8.10
CA VAL A 67 -5.75 21.97 7.81
C VAL A 67 -6.14 23.42 7.96
N THR A 68 -7.04 23.92 7.11
CA THR A 68 -7.63 25.24 7.25
C THR A 68 -9.01 25.15 7.90
N VAL A 69 -9.14 25.73 9.09
CA VAL A 69 -10.38 25.79 9.86
C VAL A 69 -10.72 27.24 10.16
N ASN A 70 -11.89 27.69 9.74
CA ASN A 70 -12.33 29.09 9.95
C ASN A 70 -11.29 30.13 9.49
N GLY A 71 -10.61 29.89 8.37
CA GLY A 71 -9.61 30.79 7.82
C GLY A 71 -8.24 30.73 8.49
N LYS A 72 -8.05 29.89 9.53
CA LYS A 72 -6.75 29.65 10.16
C LYS A 72 -6.17 28.32 9.67
N THR A 73 -4.90 28.32 9.31
CA THR A 73 -4.15 27.11 8.98
C THR A 73 -3.53 26.55 10.25
N LEU A 74 -3.89 25.32 10.60
CA LEU A 74 -3.45 24.63 11.80
C LEU A 74 -2.65 23.39 11.41
N PRO A 75 -1.57 23.05 12.14
CA PRO A 75 -0.81 21.83 11.90
C PRO A 75 -1.63 20.60 12.28
N VAL A 76 -1.55 19.57 11.46
CA VAL A 76 -2.18 18.26 11.68
C VAL A 76 -1.13 17.23 12.04
N GLN A 77 -1.40 16.41 13.04
CA GLN A 77 -0.56 15.30 13.45
C GLN A 77 -1.30 13.98 13.27
N GLU A 78 -0.60 12.96 12.77
CA GLU A 78 -1.11 11.60 12.69
C GLU A 78 -0.77 10.83 13.97
N GLU A 79 -1.79 10.41 14.71
CA GLU A 79 -1.65 9.55 15.90
C GLU A 79 -2.07 8.12 15.58
N ASN A 80 -1.31 7.14 16.08
CA ASN A 80 -1.71 5.74 16.01
C ASN A 80 -2.28 5.33 17.38
N LEU A 81 -3.60 5.20 17.47
CA LEU A 81 -4.30 4.90 18.72
C LEU A 81 -4.30 3.42 19.09
N ALA A 82 -4.39 2.56 18.09
CA ALA A 82 -4.38 1.12 18.28
C ALA A 82 -3.55 0.45 17.17
N ARG A 83 -2.82 -0.59 17.55
CA ARG A 83 -2.04 -1.41 16.61
C ARG A 83 -2.35 -2.87 16.84
N LYS A 84 -2.78 -3.54 15.79
CA LYS A 84 -2.98 -4.98 15.74
C LYS A 84 -2.11 -5.57 14.62
N PRO A 85 -1.93 -6.89 14.54
CA PRO A 85 -1.07 -7.52 13.53
C PRO A 85 -1.38 -7.08 12.10
N PHE A 86 -2.65 -7.05 11.71
CA PHE A 86 -3.08 -6.77 10.32
C PHE A 86 -3.52 -5.32 10.07
N GLY A 87 -3.57 -4.47 11.10
CA GLY A 87 -4.02 -3.09 10.92
C GLY A 87 -3.73 -2.19 12.10
N GLN A 88 -4.01 -0.92 11.92
CA GLN A 88 -3.90 0.09 12.95
C GLN A 88 -5.05 1.08 12.80
N LEU A 89 -5.39 1.75 13.90
CA LEU A 89 -6.32 2.87 13.89
C LEU A 89 -5.53 4.16 13.97
N LYS A 90 -5.66 5.00 12.96
CA LYS A 90 -5.07 6.32 12.91
C LYS A 90 -6.10 7.40 13.23
N ARG A 91 -5.65 8.47 13.87
CA ARG A 91 -6.39 9.70 14.13
C ARG A 91 -5.63 10.90 13.62
N PHE A 92 -6.32 11.88 13.07
CA PHE A 92 -5.75 13.14 12.63
C PHE A 92 -6.10 14.24 13.65
N VAL A 93 -5.08 14.72 14.37
CA VAL A 93 -5.25 15.63 15.48
C VAL A 93 -4.74 17.02 15.12
N TYR A 94 -5.50 18.05 15.47
CA TYR A 94 -5.11 19.44 15.43
C TYR A 94 -5.79 20.19 16.57
N GLU A 95 -5.40 21.42 16.83
CA GLU A 95 -5.95 22.22 17.93
C GLU A 95 -7.47 22.39 17.79
N GLY A 96 -8.21 21.88 18.77
CA GLY A 96 -9.69 21.89 18.79
C GLY A 96 -10.38 20.74 18.08
N SER A 97 -9.65 19.76 17.52
CA SER A 97 -10.24 18.61 16.83
C SER A 97 -11.11 17.75 17.76
N SER A 98 -10.70 17.55 19.01
CA SER A 98 -11.39 16.69 19.99
C SER A 98 -12.78 17.18 20.40
N ALA A 99 -13.10 18.45 20.16
CA ALA A 99 -14.43 19.04 20.43
C ALA A 99 -15.45 18.75 19.29
N LYS A 100 -14.99 18.14 18.19
CA LYS A 100 -15.81 17.88 17.01
C LYS A 100 -16.44 16.50 17.05
N PRO A 101 -17.52 16.27 16.28
CA PRO A 101 -18.10 14.94 16.15
C PRO A 101 -17.06 13.94 15.63
N ARG A 102 -17.04 12.75 16.21
CA ARG A 102 -16.12 11.68 15.79
C ARG A 102 -16.60 11.05 14.49
N LEU A 103 -15.68 10.82 13.57
CA LEU A 103 -15.94 10.14 12.30
C LEU A 103 -14.92 9.02 12.12
N LEU A 104 -15.41 7.77 12.06
CA LEU A 104 -14.59 6.63 11.68
C LEU A 104 -14.73 6.35 10.19
N ILE A 105 -13.63 6.37 9.47
CA ILE A 105 -13.55 5.99 8.06
C ILE A 105 -12.98 4.57 7.99
N CYS A 106 -13.80 3.61 7.55
CA CYS A 106 -13.35 2.24 7.30
C CYS A 106 -12.73 2.16 5.92
N ALA A 107 -11.41 2.09 5.85
CA ALA A 107 -10.71 1.95 4.58
C ALA A 107 -10.93 0.55 3.98
N PRO A 108 -11.05 0.41 2.64
CA PRO A 108 -11.16 -0.89 2.01
C PRO A 108 -9.88 -1.70 2.23
N MET A 109 -10.05 -3.00 2.52
CA MET A 109 -8.94 -3.92 2.76
C MET A 109 -8.35 -4.47 1.46
N SER A 110 -9.11 -4.47 0.38
CA SER A 110 -8.75 -5.12 -0.88
C SER A 110 -7.74 -4.31 -1.70
N GLY A 111 -6.45 -4.61 -1.50
CA GLY A 111 -5.38 -4.21 -2.42
C GLY A 111 -5.00 -2.73 -2.46
N HIS A 112 -5.58 -1.90 -1.60
CA HIS A 112 -5.30 -0.46 -1.55
C HIS A 112 -4.93 -0.03 -0.13
N PHE A 113 -3.99 0.90 -0.03
CA PHE A 113 -3.69 1.54 1.25
C PHE A 113 -4.79 2.54 1.63
N ALA A 114 -4.96 2.79 2.93
CA ALA A 114 -5.91 3.78 3.46
C ALA A 114 -5.68 5.19 2.87
N THR A 115 -4.47 5.48 2.41
CA THR A 115 -4.10 6.72 1.72
C THR A 115 -4.86 6.97 0.41
N LEU A 116 -5.53 5.95 -0.17
CA LEU A 116 -6.49 6.12 -1.25
C LEU A 116 -7.61 7.10 -0.85
N LEU A 117 -7.98 7.11 0.43
CA LEU A 117 -9.01 7.98 1.00
C LEU A 117 -8.46 9.33 1.51
N ARG A 118 -7.20 9.67 1.16
CA ARG A 118 -6.55 10.93 1.57
C ARG A 118 -7.45 12.15 1.34
N GLY A 119 -8.02 12.27 0.16
CA GLY A 119 -8.90 13.39 -0.19
C GLY A 119 -10.19 13.42 0.65
N THR A 120 -10.73 12.26 1.03
CA THR A 120 -11.88 12.17 1.93
C THR A 120 -11.50 12.63 3.34
N VAL A 121 -10.38 12.13 3.86
CA VAL A 121 -9.86 12.52 5.17
C VAL A 121 -9.63 14.04 5.21
N GLU A 122 -8.93 14.60 4.22
CA GLU A 122 -8.65 16.03 4.10
C GLU A 122 -9.92 16.88 4.13
N ARG A 123 -10.98 16.44 3.46
CA ARG A 123 -12.30 17.11 3.46
C ARG A 123 -13.01 17.06 4.80
N MET A 124 -12.85 15.98 5.54
CA MET A 124 -13.58 15.74 6.79
C MET A 124 -12.88 16.33 8.02
N ILE A 125 -11.56 16.45 8.01
CA ILE A 125 -10.76 17.01 9.12
C ILE A 125 -11.29 18.37 9.60
N PRO A 126 -11.68 19.35 8.75
CA PRO A 126 -12.15 20.66 9.22
C PRO A 126 -13.41 20.59 10.07
N THR A 127 -14.22 19.55 9.92
CA THR A 127 -15.56 19.44 10.55
C THR A 127 -15.69 18.31 11.56
N HIS A 128 -14.79 17.32 11.52
CA HIS A 128 -14.85 16.12 12.34
C HIS A 128 -13.51 15.83 13.03
N ASP A 129 -13.57 15.09 14.13
CA ASP A 129 -12.44 14.38 14.71
C ASP A 129 -12.31 13.04 13.97
N VAL A 130 -11.36 12.96 13.01
CA VAL A 130 -11.32 11.90 12.00
C VAL A 130 -10.41 10.76 12.44
N TYR A 131 -10.96 9.56 12.37
CA TYR A 131 -10.30 8.27 12.57
C TYR A 131 -10.35 7.48 11.27
N ILE A 132 -9.32 6.70 10.97
CA ILE A 132 -9.29 5.82 9.79
C ILE A 132 -8.63 4.48 10.13
N THR A 133 -9.24 3.39 9.66
CA THR A 133 -8.61 2.08 9.68
C THR A 133 -7.50 2.04 8.63
N ASP A 134 -6.34 1.54 8.99
CA ASP A 134 -5.16 1.52 8.14
C ASP A 134 -4.56 0.11 8.12
N TRP A 135 -4.93 -0.64 7.07
CA TRP A 135 -4.55 -2.04 6.93
C TRP A 135 -3.10 -2.20 6.51
N LYS A 136 -2.46 -3.26 6.99
CA LYS A 136 -1.12 -3.67 6.56
C LYS A 136 -1.22 -4.62 5.38
N ASP A 137 -0.19 -4.64 4.55
CA ASP A 137 -0.04 -5.71 3.57
C ASP A 137 0.14 -7.05 4.32
N ALA A 138 -0.69 -8.04 3.99
CA ALA A 138 -0.62 -9.35 4.63
C ALA A 138 0.74 -10.05 4.45
N ARG A 139 1.49 -9.67 3.40
CA ARG A 139 2.86 -10.16 3.17
C ARG A 139 3.86 -9.68 4.22
N ASP A 140 3.58 -8.56 4.87
CA ASP A 140 4.42 -7.97 5.90
C ASP A 140 4.04 -8.45 7.31
N VAL A 141 2.98 -9.26 7.44
CA VAL A 141 2.53 -9.81 8.72
C VAL A 141 3.18 -11.18 8.94
N PRO A 142 3.93 -11.37 10.04
CA PRO A 142 4.50 -12.67 10.38
C PRO A 142 3.41 -13.74 10.56
N LEU A 143 3.70 -14.99 10.19
CA LEU A 143 2.76 -16.12 10.38
C LEU A 143 2.34 -16.30 11.85
N THR A 144 3.16 -15.87 12.79
CA THR A 144 2.85 -15.84 14.23
C THR A 144 1.76 -14.82 14.58
N GLY A 145 1.40 -13.90 13.68
CA GLY A 145 0.32 -12.92 13.84
C GLY A 145 -1.09 -13.53 13.80
N GLY A 146 -1.19 -14.83 13.51
CA GLY A 146 -2.46 -15.55 13.40
C GLY A 146 -3.09 -15.49 12.02
N GLY A 147 -4.29 -16.06 11.89
CA GLY A 147 -5.12 -15.95 10.68
C GLY A 147 -5.88 -14.63 10.65
N PHE A 148 -6.32 -14.24 9.46
CA PHE A 148 -7.17 -13.09 9.26
C PHE A 148 -8.31 -13.47 8.30
N ASP A 149 -9.50 -13.54 8.82
CA ASP A 149 -10.74 -13.85 8.12
C ASP A 149 -11.77 -12.72 8.28
N LEU A 150 -12.99 -12.95 7.80
CA LEU A 150 -14.05 -11.96 7.90
C LEU A 150 -14.45 -11.67 9.36
N GLU A 151 -14.48 -12.69 10.21
CA GLU A 151 -14.81 -12.53 11.63
C GLU A 151 -13.75 -11.68 12.32
N THR A 152 -12.48 -12.01 12.11
CA THR A 152 -11.36 -11.20 12.62
C THR A 152 -11.41 -9.76 12.11
N HIS A 153 -11.81 -9.55 10.85
CA HIS A 153 -11.98 -8.20 10.30
C HIS A 153 -13.05 -7.40 11.03
N ILE A 154 -14.19 -8.03 11.35
CA ILE A 154 -15.26 -7.40 12.12
C ILE A 154 -14.76 -7.02 13.53
N ASP A 155 -13.98 -7.88 14.17
CA ASP A 155 -13.40 -7.63 15.50
C ASP A 155 -12.37 -6.47 15.53
N TYR A 156 -11.91 -6.04 14.35
CA TYR A 156 -11.01 -4.90 14.21
C TYR A 156 -11.75 -3.57 14.11
N LEU A 157 -13.04 -3.58 13.75
CA LEU A 157 -13.87 -2.40 13.57
C LEU A 157 -14.66 -2.06 14.82
#